data_7a1fa3b30164fc02e2ba037440f6c191
#
_entry.id   7a1fa3b30164fc02e2ba037440f6c191
#
_cell.length_a   1.000
_cell.length_b   1.000
_cell.length_c   1.000
_cell.angle_alpha   90.00
_cell.angle_beta   90.00
_cell.angle_gamma   90.00
#
_symmetry.space_group_name_H-M   'P 1'
#
loop_
_entity.id
_entity.type
_entity.pdbx_description
1 polymer ?
#
loop_
_entity_poly.entity_id
_entity_poly.type
_entity_poly.pdbx_seq_one_letter_code
_entity_poly.pdbx_strand_id
1 'polypeptide(L)'
;MTLMHLQITCMGYTNKIIMKYIFKFFAIALISVSINAEYKLGRDYRMIDNPVQVRQDGIVEVTEAFWYGCNHCYNFEPSINAWEARLDNGVRLEKMPITWGGIHQLHAALYYTIESLKLDPSTHSAVFVTIHKEGNFLQNQKAIESFLEKFGVAPEVTTQYMNSFGVRQKVNRSIKYGKQVKVTGVPMMIVDGTYIIESKGSFGDMLKVVDHVVNLQRPNS
;
A
#
# COMPACT_ATOMS: atom_id res chain seq x y z
N MET A 1 76.26 31.68 -3.07
CA MET A 1 75.05 31.82 -2.24
C MET A 1 73.80 32.15 -3.05
N THR A 2 73.67 31.64 -4.30
CA THR A 2 72.62 32.14 -5.24
C THR A 2 71.73 30.99 -5.86
N LEU A 3 71.98 29.71 -5.52
CA LEU A 3 71.26 28.59 -6.09
C LEU A 3 70.16 27.97 -5.19
N MET A 4 70.11 28.34 -3.89
CA MET A 4 69.18 27.77 -2.94
C MET A 4 67.83 28.50 -2.84
N HIS A 5 67.74 29.74 -3.41
CA HIS A 5 66.50 30.55 -3.36
C HIS A 5 65.55 30.26 -4.52
N LEU A 6 66.02 29.62 -5.62
CA LEU A 6 65.19 29.39 -6.79
C LEU A 6 64.29 28.13 -6.66
N GLN A 7 64.71 27.15 -5.84
CA GLN A 7 63.93 25.90 -5.68
C GLN A 7 62.69 26.02 -4.76
N ILE A 8 62.72 26.95 -3.81
CA ILE A 8 61.57 27.10 -2.85
C ILE A 8 60.40 27.82 -3.49
N THR A 9 60.65 28.68 -4.48
CA THR A 9 59.57 29.45 -5.18
C THR A 9 58.80 28.59 -6.16
N CYS A 10 59.42 27.55 -6.77
CA CYS A 10 58.72 26.66 -7.71
C CYS A 10 57.78 25.64 -7.01
N MET A 11 58.15 25.20 -5.80
CA MET A 11 57.35 24.22 -5.04
C MET A 11 56.07 24.79 -4.44
N GLY A 12 56.05 26.10 -4.13
CA GLY A 12 54.84 26.79 -3.62
C GLY A 12 53.80 27.11 -4.71
N TYR A 13 54.24 27.22 -5.98
CA TYR A 13 53.34 27.56 -7.07
C TYR A 13 52.54 26.36 -7.61
N THR A 14 53.20 25.20 -7.67
CA THR A 14 52.54 23.94 -8.11
C THR A 14 51.47 23.48 -7.13
N ASN A 15 51.66 23.64 -5.82
CA ASN A 15 50.63 23.27 -4.82
C ASN A 15 49.41 24.17 -4.87
N LYS A 16 49.52 25.46 -5.19
CA LYS A 16 48.39 26.38 -5.34
C LYS A 16 47.53 26.06 -6.56
N ILE A 17 48.19 25.65 -7.66
CA ILE A 17 47.45 25.30 -8.89
C ILE A 17 46.70 23.98 -8.72
N ILE A 18 47.35 22.97 -8.16
CA ILE A 18 46.75 21.65 -7.88
C ILE A 18 45.56 21.80 -6.90
N MET A 19 45.69 22.58 -5.86
CA MET A 19 44.61 22.84 -4.90
C MET A 19 43.43 23.57 -5.49
N LYS A 20 43.61 24.51 -6.44
CA LYS A 20 42.54 25.17 -7.17
C LYS A 20 41.76 24.24 -8.10
N TYR A 21 42.39 23.25 -8.70
CA TYR A 21 41.73 22.26 -9.54
C TYR A 21 40.99 21.18 -8.74
N ILE A 22 41.56 20.75 -7.60
CA ILE A 22 40.89 19.83 -6.67
C ILE A 22 39.61 20.46 -6.13
N PHE A 23 39.61 21.75 -5.76
CA PHE A 23 38.41 22.45 -5.27
C PHE A 23 37.33 22.63 -6.37
N LYS A 24 37.72 22.83 -7.64
CA LYS A 24 36.78 22.91 -8.75
C LYS A 24 36.19 21.55 -9.12
N PHE A 25 36.93 20.45 -9.00
CA PHE A 25 36.42 19.10 -9.22
C PHE A 25 35.49 18.63 -8.10
N PHE A 26 35.72 19.06 -6.85
CA PHE A 26 34.85 18.70 -5.73
C PHE A 26 33.52 19.47 -5.71
N ALA A 27 33.45 20.66 -6.33
CA ALA A 27 32.21 21.42 -6.45
C ALA A 27 31.24 20.90 -7.51
N ILE A 28 31.68 20.03 -8.42
CA ILE A 28 30.83 19.46 -9.49
C ILE A 28 30.17 18.15 -9.06
N ALA A 29 30.62 17.51 -7.96
CA ALA A 29 30.16 16.19 -7.53
C ALA A 29 28.89 16.20 -6.64
N LEU A 30 28.24 17.34 -6.40
CA LEU A 30 27.09 17.46 -5.51
C LEU A 30 25.79 17.89 -6.18
N ILE A 31 25.68 17.80 -7.50
CA ILE A 31 24.37 17.84 -8.13
C ILE A 31 23.83 16.42 -8.13
N SER A 32 23.33 16.00 -6.98
CA SER A 32 22.41 14.86 -6.89
C SER A 32 21.14 15.26 -7.65
N VAL A 33 21.09 14.96 -8.93
CA VAL A 33 19.84 15.03 -9.70
C VAL A 33 18.93 13.97 -9.09
N SER A 34 18.09 14.38 -8.16
CA SER A 34 16.95 13.58 -7.75
C SER A 34 16.08 13.43 -8.99
N ILE A 35 16.24 12.32 -9.71
CA ILE A 35 15.29 11.90 -10.74
C ILE A 35 14.02 11.52 -9.98
N ASN A 36 13.19 12.52 -9.68
CA ASN A 36 11.83 12.26 -9.27
C ASN A 36 11.15 11.59 -10.47
N ALA A 37 10.83 10.30 -10.33
CA ALA A 37 10.02 9.61 -11.32
C ALA A 37 8.69 10.37 -11.43
N GLU A 38 8.48 11.04 -12.55
CA GLU A 38 7.25 11.79 -12.81
C GLU A 38 6.15 10.78 -13.15
N TYR A 39 5.27 10.49 -12.19
CA TYR A 39 4.09 9.66 -12.43
C TYR A 39 3.00 10.46 -13.13
N LYS A 40 2.33 9.85 -14.13
CA LYS A 40 1.40 10.55 -15.04
C LYS A 40 0.01 9.92 -14.99
N LEU A 41 -1.00 10.79 -14.90
CA LEU A 41 -2.39 10.40 -15.11
C LEU A 41 -2.57 9.76 -16.49
N GLY A 42 -3.32 8.67 -16.56
CA GLY A 42 -3.55 7.88 -17.76
C GLY A 42 -2.46 6.85 -18.07
N ARG A 43 -1.24 7.02 -17.50
CA ARG A 43 -0.15 6.05 -17.64
C ARG A 43 0.05 5.23 -16.38
N ASP A 44 0.26 5.86 -15.24
CA ASP A 44 0.66 5.21 -13.98
C ASP A 44 -0.53 5.06 -13.02
N TYR A 45 -1.48 5.96 -13.10
CA TYR A 45 -2.75 5.93 -12.38
C TYR A 45 -3.86 6.51 -13.25
N ARG A 46 -5.10 6.18 -12.94
CA ARG A 46 -6.28 6.68 -13.68
C ARG A 46 -7.33 7.25 -12.74
N MET A 47 -8.14 8.16 -13.24
CA MET A 47 -9.29 8.70 -12.51
C MET A 47 -10.49 7.78 -12.66
N ILE A 48 -11.31 7.70 -11.62
CA ILE A 48 -12.61 7.01 -11.62
C ILE A 48 -13.64 7.92 -12.29
N ASP A 49 -14.43 7.38 -13.24
CA ASP A 49 -15.45 8.17 -13.95
C ASP A 49 -16.49 8.80 -12.98
N ASN A 50 -16.87 8.03 -11.95
CA ASN A 50 -17.78 8.47 -10.90
C ASN A 50 -17.10 8.24 -9.55
N PRO A 51 -16.35 9.22 -8.99
CA PRO A 51 -15.66 9.09 -7.72
C PRO A 51 -16.59 8.64 -6.59
N VAL A 52 -16.06 7.82 -5.71
CA VAL A 52 -16.75 7.38 -4.49
C VAL A 52 -16.52 8.43 -3.42
N GLN A 53 -17.60 8.84 -2.75
CA GLN A 53 -17.43 9.73 -1.61
C GLN A 53 -16.80 8.99 -0.43
N VAL A 54 -15.67 9.50 0.02
CA VAL A 54 -14.98 9.11 1.24
C VAL A 54 -15.28 10.08 2.38
N ARG A 55 -14.78 9.80 3.58
CA ARG A 55 -14.94 10.70 4.72
C ARG A 55 -14.23 12.03 4.45
N GLN A 56 -14.91 13.14 4.71
CA GLN A 56 -14.35 14.49 4.54
C GLN A 56 -13.79 14.99 5.89
N ASP A 57 -12.79 14.28 6.40
CA ASP A 57 -12.15 14.54 7.70
C ASP A 57 -10.74 15.14 7.57
N GLY A 58 -10.33 15.48 6.33
CA GLY A 58 -9.00 16.02 6.03
C GLY A 58 -7.90 14.96 5.95
N ILE A 59 -8.26 13.68 6.05
CA ILE A 59 -7.37 12.54 5.95
C ILE A 59 -7.53 11.91 4.55
N VAL A 60 -6.45 11.71 3.84
CA VAL A 60 -6.47 11.02 2.54
C VAL A 60 -6.73 9.53 2.78
N GLU A 61 -7.84 9.03 2.23
CA GLU A 61 -8.20 7.62 2.34
C GLU A 61 -7.57 6.81 1.20
N VAL A 62 -6.82 5.79 1.54
CA VAL A 62 -6.28 4.81 0.59
C VAL A 62 -6.99 3.50 0.82
N THR A 63 -7.71 3.01 -0.18
CA THR A 63 -8.43 1.72 -0.11
C THR A 63 -7.68 0.66 -0.88
N GLU A 64 -7.38 -0.46 -0.24
CA GLU A 64 -6.95 -1.69 -0.91
C GLU A 64 -8.16 -2.55 -1.27
N ALA A 65 -8.42 -2.74 -2.55
CA ALA A 65 -9.32 -3.80 -2.99
C ALA A 65 -8.56 -5.13 -3.06
N PHE A 66 -9.02 -6.14 -2.33
CA PHE A 66 -8.32 -7.42 -2.18
C PHE A 66 -9.27 -8.62 -2.15
N TRP A 67 -8.71 -9.82 -2.23
CA TRP A 67 -9.40 -11.07 -1.98
C TRP A 67 -8.49 -12.08 -1.30
N TYR A 68 -8.96 -12.72 -0.26
CA TYR A 68 -8.18 -13.74 0.45
C TYR A 68 -7.70 -14.89 -0.43
N GLY A 69 -8.48 -15.31 -1.45
CA GLY A 69 -8.09 -16.35 -2.39
C GLY A 69 -7.12 -15.89 -3.49
N CYS A 70 -6.73 -14.61 -3.52
CA CYS A 70 -5.82 -14.07 -4.53
C CYS A 70 -4.36 -14.23 -4.10
N ASN A 71 -3.58 -15.00 -4.87
CA ASN A 71 -2.14 -15.18 -4.59
C ASN A 71 -1.34 -13.86 -4.68
N HIS A 72 -1.72 -12.96 -5.59
CA HIS A 72 -1.06 -11.64 -5.68
C HIS A 72 -1.35 -10.78 -4.45
N CYS A 73 -2.57 -10.83 -3.88
CA CYS A 73 -2.91 -10.14 -2.62
C CYS A 73 -2.11 -10.73 -1.45
N TYR A 74 -2.02 -12.06 -1.35
CA TYR A 74 -1.18 -12.72 -0.36
C TYR A 74 0.29 -12.27 -0.44
N ASN A 75 0.85 -12.22 -1.65
CA ASN A 75 2.24 -11.77 -1.86
C ASN A 75 2.43 -10.26 -1.64
N PHE A 76 1.35 -9.48 -1.70
CA PHE A 76 1.37 -8.04 -1.45
C PHE A 76 1.33 -7.68 0.04
N GLU A 77 0.75 -8.54 0.89
CA GLU A 77 0.59 -8.29 2.32
C GLU A 77 1.86 -7.77 3.04
N PRO A 78 3.05 -8.36 2.87
CA PRO A 78 4.24 -7.82 3.54
C PRO A 78 4.57 -6.39 3.12
N SER A 79 4.34 -6.05 1.85
CA SER A 79 4.66 -4.73 1.30
C SER A 79 3.67 -3.67 1.77
N ILE A 80 2.37 -3.99 1.77
CA ILE A 80 1.34 -3.04 2.19
C ILE A 80 1.36 -2.83 3.71
N ASN A 81 1.60 -3.86 4.50
CA ASN A 81 1.73 -3.74 5.96
C ASN A 81 2.95 -2.89 6.34
N ALA A 82 4.10 -3.07 5.65
CA ALA A 82 5.27 -2.21 5.84
C ALA A 82 5.01 -0.77 5.38
N TRP A 83 4.19 -0.56 4.36
CA TRP A 83 3.77 0.76 3.89
C TRP A 83 2.83 1.42 4.91
N GLU A 84 1.82 0.71 5.40
CA GLU A 84 0.89 1.19 6.42
C GLU A 84 1.60 1.63 7.70
N ALA A 85 2.57 0.85 8.17
CA ALA A 85 3.33 1.13 9.39
C ALA A 85 4.12 2.46 9.35
N ARG A 86 4.35 3.04 8.16
CA ARG A 86 5.07 4.32 7.99
C ARG A 86 4.14 5.50 7.66
N LEU A 87 2.84 5.29 7.62
CA LEU A 87 1.88 6.36 7.35
C LEU A 87 1.86 7.37 8.49
N ASP A 88 1.73 8.63 8.16
CA ASP A 88 1.43 9.69 9.11
C ASP A 88 -0.09 9.82 9.35
N ASN A 89 -0.47 10.66 10.29
CA ASN A 89 -1.88 10.88 10.66
C ASN A 89 -2.74 11.51 9.55
N GLY A 90 -2.13 11.96 8.46
CA GLY A 90 -2.84 12.54 7.31
C GLY A 90 -3.27 11.51 6.27
N VAL A 91 -2.97 10.22 6.48
CA VAL A 91 -3.32 9.14 5.55
C VAL A 91 -3.89 7.96 6.33
N ARG A 92 -4.91 7.32 5.77
CA ARG A 92 -5.55 6.13 6.34
C ARG A 92 -5.65 5.03 5.31
N LEU A 93 -5.20 3.81 5.65
CA LEU A 93 -5.46 2.61 4.86
C LEU A 93 -6.80 2.00 5.28
N GLU A 94 -7.64 1.72 4.28
CA GLU A 94 -8.86 0.92 4.43
C GLU A 94 -8.75 -0.32 3.55
N LYS A 95 -9.16 -1.47 4.06
CA LYS A 95 -9.19 -2.70 3.26
C LYS A 95 -10.62 -3.01 2.82
N MET A 96 -10.81 -3.28 1.53
CA MET A 96 -12.10 -3.60 0.95
C MET A 96 -12.05 -4.96 0.25
N PRO A 97 -12.64 -6.00 0.83
CA PRO A 97 -12.74 -7.29 0.16
C PRO A 97 -13.68 -7.21 -1.04
N ILE A 98 -13.25 -7.75 -2.21
CA ILE A 98 -14.10 -7.83 -3.39
C ILE A 98 -15.19 -8.89 -3.23
N THR A 99 -16.27 -8.74 -4.02
CA THR A 99 -17.52 -9.49 -3.87
C THR A 99 -18.08 -9.99 -5.21
N TRP A 100 -17.22 -10.43 -6.14
CA TRP A 100 -17.62 -10.84 -7.50
C TRP A 100 -18.52 -12.09 -7.57
N GLY A 101 -18.50 -12.94 -6.56
CA GLY A 101 -19.31 -14.16 -6.51
C GLY A 101 -19.45 -14.72 -5.10
N GLY A 102 -20.08 -15.87 -4.95
CA GLY A 102 -20.41 -16.44 -3.66
C GLY A 102 -19.23 -16.62 -2.71
N ILE A 103 -18.12 -17.19 -3.20
CA ILE A 103 -16.92 -17.39 -2.38
C ILE A 103 -16.28 -16.04 -1.98
N HIS A 104 -16.31 -15.03 -2.84
CA HIS A 104 -15.80 -13.70 -2.52
C HIS A 104 -16.66 -13.05 -1.44
N GLN A 105 -17.98 -13.20 -1.51
CA GLN A 105 -18.90 -12.67 -0.48
C GLN A 105 -18.72 -13.38 0.85
N LEU A 106 -18.48 -14.71 0.83
CA LEU A 106 -18.17 -15.48 2.04
C LEU A 106 -16.87 -14.98 2.70
N HIS A 107 -15.83 -14.77 1.91
CA HIS A 107 -14.56 -14.24 2.41
C HIS A 107 -14.66 -12.77 2.85
N ALA A 108 -15.51 -11.97 2.19
CA ALA A 108 -15.82 -10.61 2.64
C ALA A 108 -16.55 -10.62 3.99
N ALA A 109 -17.50 -11.55 4.19
CA ALA A 109 -18.16 -11.72 5.48
C ALA A 109 -17.16 -12.16 6.57
N LEU A 110 -16.22 -13.04 6.26
CA LEU A 110 -15.14 -13.42 7.17
C LEU A 110 -14.29 -12.18 7.57
N TYR A 111 -13.84 -11.40 6.60
CA TYR A 111 -13.06 -10.17 6.86
C TYR A 111 -13.81 -9.24 7.82
N TYR A 112 -15.06 -8.92 7.50
CA TYR A 112 -15.86 -8.01 8.31
C TYR A 112 -16.29 -8.59 9.66
N THR A 113 -16.30 -9.92 9.80
CA THR A 113 -16.48 -10.60 11.10
C THR A 113 -15.25 -10.39 11.97
N ILE A 114 -14.05 -10.62 11.44
CA ILE A 114 -12.77 -10.37 12.12
C ILE A 114 -12.71 -8.92 12.63
N GLU A 115 -13.02 -7.94 11.75
CA GLU A 115 -13.09 -6.52 12.14
C GLU A 115 -14.13 -6.25 13.23
N SER A 116 -15.35 -6.81 13.09
CA SER A 116 -16.45 -6.52 14.01
C SER A 116 -16.22 -7.12 15.39
N LEU A 117 -15.51 -8.24 15.46
CA LEU A 117 -15.05 -8.88 16.70
C LEU A 117 -13.80 -8.20 17.27
N LYS A 118 -13.18 -7.25 16.54
CA LYS A 118 -11.92 -6.58 16.90
C LYS A 118 -10.80 -7.58 17.22
N LEU A 119 -10.70 -8.64 16.43
CA LEU A 119 -9.63 -9.61 16.59
C LEU A 119 -8.28 -8.98 16.27
N ASP A 120 -7.21 -9.60 16.78
CA ASP A 120 -5.85 -9.14 16.50
C ASP A 120 -5.60 -9.02 14.98
N PRO A 121 -4.94 -7.96 14.50
CA PRO A 121 -4.64 -7.78 13.07
C PRO A 121 -3.93 -8.97 12.42
N SER A 122 -3.15 -9.75 13.18
CA SER A 122 -2.53 -10.99 12.69
C SER A 122 -3.53 -12.04 12.21
N THR A 123 -4.79 -11.99 12.68
CA THR A 123 -5.86 -12.88 12.21
C THR A 123 -6.13 -12.70 10.72
N HIS A 124 -6.07 -11.46 10.20
CA HIS A 124 -6.19 -11.19 8.78
C HIS A 124 -5.08 -11.87 7.96
N SER A 125 -3.83 -11.73 8.38
CA SER A 125 -2.69 -12.39 7.73
C SER A 125 -2.78 -13.93 7.85
N ALA A 126 -3.30 -14.45 8.96
CA ALA A 126 -3.49 -15.88 9.17
C ALA A 126 -4.52 -16.49 8.20
N VAL A 127 -5.56 -15.74 7.78
CA VAL A 127 -6.49 -16.19 6.72
C VAL A 127 -5.73 -16.44 5.42
N PHE A 128 -4.87 -15.53 5.01
CA PHE A 128 -4.04 -15.72 3.81
C PHE A 128 -3.12 -16.95 3.94
N VAL A 129 -2.45 -17.12 5.08
CA VAL A 129 -1.58 -18.28 5.33
C VAL A 129 -2.38 -19.58 5.24
N THR A 130 -3.54 -19.63 5.89
CA THR A 130 -4.42 -20.82 5.89
C THR A 130 -4.86 -21.20 4.48
N ILE A 131 -5.18 -20.22 3.63
CA ILE A 131 -5.57 -20.48 2.23
C ILE A 131 -4.38 -20.87 1.36
N HIS A 132 -3.28 -20.11 1.41
CA HIS A 132 -2.20 -20.23 0.43
C HIS A 132 -1.07 -21.16 0.83
N LYS A 133 -0.91 -21.48 2.13
CA LYS A 133 0.16 -22.36 2.64
C LYS A 133 -0.39 -23.67 3.21
N GLU A 134 -1.52 -23.61 3.93
CA GLU A 134 -2.10 -24.80 4.55
C GLU A 134 -3.11 -25.52 3.61
N GLY A 135 -3.48 -24.89 2.50
CA GLY A 135 -4.41 -25.47 1.51
C GLY A 135 -5.87 -25.52 1.97
N ASN A 136 -6.22 -24.89 3.11
CA ASN A 136 -7.59 -24.78 3.56
C ASN A 136 -8.23 -23.50 3.00
N PHE A 137 -9.03 -23.64 1.95
CA PHE A 137 -9.59 -22.51 1.22
C PHE A 137 -10.72 -21.77 1.94
N LEU A 138 -11.11 -22.19 3.14
CA LEU A 138 -12.19 -21.60 3.95
C LEU A 138 -13.48 -21.42 3.13
N GLN A 139 -13.84 -22.47 2.36
CA GLN A 139 -14.85 -22.42 1.30
C GLN A 139 -16.30 -22.52 1.80
N ASN A 140 -16.49 -22.70 3.11
CA ASN A 140 -17.81 -22.79 3.74
C ASN A 140 -17.75 -22.29 5.19
N GLN A 141 -18.92 -22.03 5.75
CA GLN A 141 -19.07 -21.50 7.10
C GLN A 141 -18.37 -22.36 8.16
N LYS A 142 -18.51 -23.71 8.08
CA LYS A 142 -17.90 -24.61 9.05
C LYS A 142 -16.37 -24.54 9.06
N ALA A 143 -15.75 -24.40 7.88
CA ALA A 143 -14.29 -24.21 7.78
C ALA A 143 -13.86 -22.88 8.42
N ILE A 144 -14.66 -21.82 8.26
CA ILE A 144 -14.41 -20.51 8.88
C ILE A 144 -14.60 -20.57 10.38
N GLU A 145 -15.63 -21.26 10.88
CA GLU A 145 -15.85 -21.49 12.31
C GLU A 145 -14.64 -22.18 12.94
N SER A 146 -14.20 -23.29 12.36
CA SER A 146 -13.02 -24.02 12.83
C SER A 146 -11.72 -23.21 12.73
N PHE A 147 -11.62 -22.30 11.77
CA PHE A 147 -10.49 -21.36 11.67
C PHE A 147 -10.52 -20.34 12.82
N LEU A 148 -11.65 -19.66 13.03
CA LEU A 148 -11.77 -18.62 14.06
C LEU A 148 -11.75 -19.18 15.48
N GLU A 149 -12.11 -20.45 15.68
CA GLU A 149 -11.98 -21.13 16.96
C GLU A 149 -10.52 -21.16 17.45
N LYS A 150 -9.54 -21.24 16.53
CA LYS A 150 -8.11 -21.13 16.85
C LYS A 150 -7.73 -19.76 17.43
N PHE A 151 -8.56 -18.73 17.20
CA PHE A 151 -8.42 -17.38 17.73
C PHE A 151 -9.36 -17.07 18.89
N GLY A 152 -9.92 -18.11 19.51
CA GLY A 152 -10.77 -18.01 20.70
C GLY A 152 -12.21 -17.57 20.43
N VAL A 153 -12.68 -17.66 19.18
CA VAL A 153 -14.07 -17.33 18.82
C VAL A 153 -14.88 -18.61 18.70
N ALA A 154 -15.89 -18.76 19.54
CA ALA A 154 -16.78 -19.93 19.50
C ALA A 154 -17.54 -19.99 18.15
N PRO A 155 -17.84 -21.22 17.64
CA PRO A 155 -18.54 -21.40 16.36
C PRO A 155 -19.88 -20.63 16.28
N GLU A 156 -20.64 -20.61 17.37
CA GLU A 156 -21.95 -19.94 17.46
C GLU A 156 -21.77 -18.41 17.33
N VAL A 157 -20.70 -17.86 17.92
CA VAL A 157 -20.36 -16.43 17.82
C VAL A 157 -19.94 -16.10 16.39
N THR A 158 -19.13 -16.95 15.76
CA THR A 158 -18.75 -16.81 14.35
C THR A 158 -20.01 -16.76 13.46
N THR A 159 -20.90 -17.73 13.60
CA THR A 159 -22.18 -17.80 12.87
C THR A 159 -23.02 -16.55 13.11
N GLN A 160 -23.16 -16.12 14.35
CA GLN A 160 -23.93 -14.92 14.70
C GLN A 160 -23.37 -13.66 14.02
N TYR A 161 -22.07 -13.45 14.07
CA TYR A 161 -21.44 -12.26 13.48
C TYR A 161 -21.46 -12.29 11.96
N MET A 162 -21.13 -13.40 11.30
CA MET A 162 -21.19 -13.54 9.85
C MET A 162 -22.60 -13.25 9.29
N ASN A 163 -23.64 -13.61 10.03
CA ASN A 163 -25.03 -13.38 9.67
C ASN A 163 -25.62 -12.09 10.26
N SER A 164 -24.82 -11.28 10.97
CA SER A 164 -25.30 -10.05 11.58
C SER A 164 -25.68 -9.00 10.52
N PHE A 165 -26.60 -8.10 10.91
CA PHE A 165 -26.96 -6.96 10.07
C PHE A 165 -25.73 -6.08 9.73
N GLY A 166 -24.84 -5.85 10.71
CA GLY A 166 -23.64 -5.03 10.53
C GLY A 166 -22.69 -5.60 9.48
N VAL A 167 -22.37 -6.89 9.54
CA VAL A 167 -21.51 -7.56 8.56
C VAL A 167 -22.15 -7.56 7.17
N ARG A 168 -23.46 -7.88 7.07
CA ARG A 168 -24.17 -7.81 5.78
C ARG A 168 -24.17 -6.40 5.17
N GLN A 169 -24.32 -5.34 5.97
CA GLN A 169 -24.25 -3.97 5.49
C GLN A 169 -22.85 -3.61 4.98
N LYS A 170 -21.79 -4.06 5.65
CA LYS A 170 -20.39 -3.88 5.19
C LYS A 170 -20.14 -4.61 3.87
N VAL A 171 -20.59 -5.88 3.73
CA VAL A 171 -20.51 -6.64 2.47
C VAL A 171 -21.26 -5.93 1.35
N ASN A 172 -22.48 -5.46 1.60
CA ASN A 172 -23.28 -4.69 0.61
C ASN A 172 -22.59 -3.39 0.21
N ARG A 173 -21.88 -2.72 1.14
CA ARG A 173 -21.07 -1.54 0.82
C ARG A 173 -19.93 -1.91 -0.12
N SER A 174 -19.21 -3.00 0.12
CA SER A 174 -18.16 -3.49 -0.79
C SER A 174 -18.69 -3.82 -2.17
N ILE A 175 -19.89 -4.42 -2.27
CA ILE A 175 -20.56 -4.69 -3.56
C ILE A 175 -20.78 -3.38 -4.33
N LYS A 176 -21.34 -2.37 -3.67
CA LYS A 176 -21.61 -1.06 -4.29
C LYS A 176 -20.32 -0.35 -4.68
N TYR A 177 -19.37 -0.29 -3.76
CA TYR A 177 -18.07 0.34 -3.98
C TYR A 177 -17.32 -0.32 -5.16
N GLY A 178 -17.18 -1.64 -5.15
CA GLY A 178 -16.49 -2.38 -6.21
C GLY A 178 -17.11 -2.20 -7.59
N LYS A 179 -18.46 -2.10 -7.66
CA LYS A 179 -19.19 -1.80 -8.90
C LYS A 179 -18.93 -0.38 -9.38
N GLN A 180 -18.99 0.62 -8.48
CA GLN A 180 -18.80 2.03 -8.81
C GLN A 180 -17.37 2.29 -9.29
N VAL A 181 -16.37 1.73 -8.61
CA VAL A 181 -14.95 1.83 -8.98
C VAL A 181 -14.60 0.99 -10.22
N LYS A 182 -15.48 0.04 -10.59
CA LYS A 182 -15.23 -0.95 -11.66
C LYS A 182 -13.96 -1.77 -11.38
N VAL A 183 -13.89 -2.37 -10.18
CA VAL A 183 -12.76 -3.25 -9.81
C VAL A 183 -12.75 -4.48 -10.71
N THR A 184 -11.72 -4.63 -11.53
CA THR A 184 -11.54 -5.72 -12.51
C THR A 184 -10.44 -6.70 -12.17
N GLY A 185 -9.59 -6.33 -11.20
CA GLY A 185 -8.46 -7.13 -10.72
C GLY A 185 -8.06 -6.75 -9.30
N VAL A 186 -7.32 -7.63 -8.63
CA VAL A 186 -6.79 -7.40 -7.27
C VAL A 186 -5.36 -7.95 -7.17
N PRO A 187 -4.48 -7.33 -6.35
CA PRO A 187 -4.75 -6.14 -5.56
C PRO A 187 -4.90 -4.88 -6.42
N MET A 188 -5.75 -3.95 -5.98
CA MET A 188 -5.92 -2.64 -6.60
C MET A 188 -5.97 -1.58 -5.49
N MET A 189 -5.25 -0.47 -5.68
CA MET A 189 -5.26 0.63 -4.74
C MET A 189 -6.14 1.76 -5.26
N ILE A 190 -6.97 2.32 -4.39
CA ILE A 190 -7.83 3.46 -4.70
C ILE A 190 -7.49 4.58 -3.73
N VAL A 191 -7.14 5.77 -4.23
CA VAL A 191 -6.82 6.94 -3.42
C VAL A 191 -8.00 7.90 -3.45
N ASP A 192 -8.46 8.24 -2.27
CA ASP A 192 -9.51 9.23 -1.98
C ASP A 192 -10.80 9.01 -2.81
N GLY A 193 -11.13 7.74 -3.05
CA GLY A 193 -12.28 7.35 -3.86
C GLY A 193 -12.26 7.87 -5.31
N THR A 194 -11.14 8.44 -5.75
CA THR A 194 -11.01 9.18 -7.00
C THR A 194 -10.00 8.57 -7.98
N TYR A 195 -8.89 8.06 -7.50
CA TYR A 195 -7.82 7.55 -8.35
C TYR A 195 -7.57 6.07 -8.13
N ILE A 196 -7.33 5.35 -9.23
CA ILE A 196 -7.02 3.92 -9.25
C ILE A 196 -5.57 3.74 -9.63
N ILE A 197 -4.87 2.90 -8.87
CA ILE A 197 -3.52 2.43 -9.13
C ILE A 197 -3.54 0.90 -9.22
N GLU A 198 -3.10 0.37 -10.35
CA GLU A 198 -2.95 -1.06 -10.60
C GLU A 198 -1.47 -1.42 -10.68
N SER A 199 -1.10 -2.62 -10.27
CA SER A 199 0.30 -3.05 -10.39
C SER A 199 0.69 -3.24 -11.85
N LYS A 200 1.71 -2.52 -12.29
CA LYS A 200 2.35 -2.65 -13.62
C LYS A 200 3.78 -3.15 -13.54
N GLY A 201 4.24 -3.50 -12.36
CA GLY A 201 5.61 -3.93 -12.09
C GLY A 201 5.68 -4.55 -10.70
N SER A 202 6.59 -4.10 -9.85
CA SER A 202 6.66 -4.56 -8.48
C SER A 202 5.60 -3.91 -7.59
N PHE A 203 5.25 -4.57 -6.48
CA PHE A 203 4.38 -3.97 -5.46
C PHE A 203 4.98 -2.70 -4.85
N GLY A 204 6.31 -2.65 -4.71
CA GLY A 204 6.99 -1.44 -4.26
C GLY A 204 6.82 -0.26 -5.22
N ASP A 205 6.81 -0.50 -6.53
CA ASP A 205 6.56 0.56 -7.51
C ASP A 205 5.10 1.02 -7.48
N MET A 206 4.16 0.09 -7.30
CA MET A 206 2.75 0.44 -7.10
C MET A 206 2.57 1.36 -5.90
N LEU A 207 3.20 1.04 -4.76
CA LEU A 207 3.12 1.86 -3.54
C LEU A 207 3.78 3.24 -3.70
N LYS A 208 4.84 3.37 -4.52
CA LYS A 208 5.41 4.69 -4.86
C LYS A 208 4.42 5.56 -5.66
N VAL A 209 3.64 4.94 -6.56
CA VAL A 209 2.56 5.65 -7.28
C VAL A 209 1.46 6.07 -6.30
N VAL A 210 1.10 5.20 -5.35
CA VAL A 210 0.14 5.54 -4.27
C VAL A 210 0.65 6.75 -3.47
N ASP A 211 1.91 6.74 -3.01
CA ASP A 211 2.52 7.85 -2.28
C ASP A 211 2.46 9.17 -3.09
N HIS A 212 2.74 9.09 -4.40
CA HIS A 212 2.63 10.25 -5.28
C HIS A 212 1.20 10.81 -5.34
N VAL A 213 0.20 9.94 -5.56
CA VAL A 213 -1.21 10.35 -5.66
C VAL A 213 -1.74 10.85 -4.31
N VAL A 214 -1.35 10.23 -3.21
CA VAL A 214 -1.64 10.70 -1.85
C VAL A 214 -1.15 12.13 -1.67
N ASN A 215 0.10 12.43 -2.06
CA ASN A 215 0.64 13.78 -1.96
C ASN A 215 -0.15 14.81 -2.80
N LEU A 216 -0.68 14.41 -3.97
CA LEU A 216 -1.54 15.29 -4.77
C LEU A 216 -2.90 15.58 -4.11
N GLN A 217 -3.36 14.71 -3.20
CA GLN A 217 -4.66 14.84 -2.53
C GLN A 217 -4.55 15.50 -1.14
N ARG A 218 -3.35 15.73 -0.63
CA ARG A 218 -3.18 16.41 0.66
C ARG A 218 -3.68 17.85 0.57
N PRO A 219 -4.47 18.32 1.54
CA PRO A 219 -4.85 19.72 1.60
C PRO A 219 -3.59 20.59 1.76
N ASN A 220 -3.43 21.57 0.86
CA ASN A 220 -2.30 22.54 0.83
C ASN A 220 -0.93 21.97 0.44
N SER A 221 -0.89 20.95 -0.42
CA SER A 221 0.35 20.54 -1.08
C SER A 221 0.70 21.45 -2.26
#